data_f63bcd8b46ac74479e8a81cabc86eb2f
#
_entry.id   f63bcd8b46ac74479e8a81cabc86eb2f
#
_cell.length_a   1.000
_cell.length_b   1.000
_cell.length_c   1.000
_cell.angle_alpha   90.00
_cell.angle_beta   90.00
_cell.angle_gamma   90.00
#
_symmetry.space_group_name_H-M   'P 1'
#
loop_
_entity.id
_entity.type
_entity.pdbx_description
1 polymer ?
#
loop_
_entity_poly.entity_id
_entity_poly.type
_entity_poly.pdbx_seq_one_letter_code
_entity_poly.pdbx_strand_id
1 'polypeptide(L)'
;RTLHGDHPLRIAFGSCRVAAPHEPPWTLPPSADRKRGKGADALYAFALRMRDTDPDTWPDLLLLLGDQIYADDTSEKVQAFIRSRRDVGRPPGLEVADFEEYTRLYWEAWGDPVLRWLLSTVPTAMIFDDHDISDDWNTSAAWVEHMRAQPWWEERITSGLASYWLYQHLGNLSPDDLDDDPVWPKVRDAGDATRVLREFAAQADQEIEGTRWSYKRDFGRTRLVVIDSRCGRVLEGSRREMIDDDEFAWVEEQATGDFDHLLMATSLPYALAPAIHHLEEWNEAVAAGAWGRAMAWVGEKVRQGIDLEHWAAFNDSFDRLAALIEAVAGGHRGRPPGSVVVLSGDVHHTYLAEFSFRGEHAGHGHSPAWQAVCSPLRNPLPRDQQAAHRRAFRRPARAVTRWLARRAGVEPDEIAWRVGEGPRVENHLGQLELDGRRAMLKVEQAVTPDGGDGAPSLEPLYEHRLSDG
;
A
#
# COMPACT_ATOMS: atom_id res chain seq x y z
N ARG A 1 6.71 -1.92 -25.20
CA ARG A 1 5.78 -2.92 -25.74
C ARG A 1 4.43 -2.23 -25.89
N THR A 2 3.87 -2.19 -27.10
CA THR A 2 2.52 -1.64 -27.31
C THR A 2 1.54 -2.72 -26.85
N LEU A 3 0.63 -2.40 -25.93
CA LEU A 3 -0.44 -3.28 -25.51
C LEU A 3 -1.41 -3.44 -26.70
N HIS A 4 -1.22 -4.47 -27.50
CA HIS A 4 -2.18 -4.88 -28.53
C HIS A 4 -3.19 -5.81 -27.90
N GLY A 5 -4.48 -5.64 -28.19
CA GLY A 5 -5.62 -6.30 -27.55
C GLY A 5 -5.68 -7.85 -27.65
N ASP A 6 -4.65 -8.49 -28.18
CA ASP A 6 -4.59 -9.94 -28.38
C ASP A 6 -3.71 -10.67 -27.33
N HIS A 7 -3.12 -9.95 -26.36
CA HIS A 7 -2.31 -10.54 -25.31
C HIS A 7 -2.87 -10.24 -23.92
N PRO A 8 -2.81 -11.21 -22.98
CA PRO A 8 -3.20 -10.97 -21.60
C PRO A 8 -2.38 -9.83 -21.00
N LEU A 9 -3.03 -8.94 -20.25
CA LEU A 9 -2.36 -7.96 -19.41
C LEU A 9 -1.82 -8.65 -18.16
N ARG A 10 -0.52 -8.51 -17.89
CA ARG A 10 0.14 -9.08 -16.71
C ARG A 10 0.65 -7.99 -15.80
N ILE A 11 0.20 -8.02 -14.56
CA ILE A 11 0.62 -7.08 -13.50
C ILE A 11 1.29 -7.86 -12.40
N ALA A 12 2.57 -7.57 -12.10
CA ALA A 12 3.23 -8.05 -10.89
C ALA A 12 3.07 -6.98 -9.80
N PHE A 13 2.77 -7.38 -8.55
CA PHE A 13 2.53 -6.41 -7.47
C PHE A 13 2.98 -6.92 -6.11
N GLY A 14 3.19 -5.96 -5.18
CA GLY A 14 3.53 -6.20 -3.77
C GLY A 14 3.98 -4.92 -3.09
N SER A 15 4.34 -5.03 -1.80
CA SER A 15 4.75 -3.91 -0.93
C SER A 15 5.84 -4.32 0.06
N CYS A 16 6.28 -3.39 0.90
CA CYS A 16 7.13 -3.65 2.08
C CYS A 16 8.42 -4.40 1.70
N ARG A 17 9.33 -3.67 1.04
CA ARG A 17 10.61 -4.23 0.64
C ARG A 17 11.78 -3.54 1.32
N VAL A 18 12.34 -4.15 2.36
CA VAL A 18 13.59 -3.71 2.98
C VAL A 18 14.79 -4.01 2.07
N ALA A 19 15.58 -2.99 1.78
CA ALA A 19 16.87 -3.15 1.12
C ALA A 19 17.88 -3.80 2.07
N ALA A 20 18.37 -4.98 1.71
CA ALA A 20 19.39 -5.70 2.48
C ALA A 20 20.24 -6.58 1.56
N PRO A 21 21.48 -6.95 1.95
CA PRO A 21 22.32 -7.85 1.17
C PRO A 21 21.64 -9.16 0.81
N HIS A 22 21.97 -9.73 -0.36
CA HIS A 22 21.45 -11.02 -0.83
C HIS A 22 22.34 -12.20 -0.41
N GLU A 23 22.81 -12.18 0.84
CA GLU A 23 23.68 -13.19 1.46
C GLU A 23 23.32 -13.38 2.93
N PRO A 24 23.68 -14.51 3.57
CA PRO A 24 23.49 -14.68 5.01
C PRO A 24 24.22 -13.58 5.82
N PRO A 25 23.64 -13.12 6.95
CA PRO A 25 22.41 -13.63 7.57
C PRO A 25 21.12 -13.00 7.05
N TRP A 26 21.15 -12.05 6.10
CA TRP A 26 19.97 -11.31 5.64
C TRP A 26 18.98 -12.17 4.84
N THR A 27 19.48 -13.20 4.16
CA THR A 27 18.64 -14.19 3.43
C THR A 27 18.01 -15.24 4.33
N LEU A 28 18.46 -15.34 5.58
CA LEU A 28 17.87 -16.24 6.57
C LEU A 28 16.51 -15.70 7.07
N PRO A 29 15.59 -16.57 7.52
CA PRO A 29 14.35 -16.13 8.12
C PRO A 29 14.58 -15.43 9.46
N PRO A 30 13.65 -14.58 9.94
CA PRO A 30 13.74 -13.91 11.25
C PRO A 30 13.88 -14.87 12.44
N SER A 31 13.52 -16.14 12.25
CA SER A 31 13.68 -17.19 13.24
C SER A 31 15.13 -17.64 13.46
N ALA A 32 15.99 -17.46 12.46
CA ALA A 32 17.41 -17.78 12.54
C ALA A 32 18.26 -16.58 13.00
N ASP A 33 17.90 -15.37 12.54
CA ASP A 33 18.48 -14.11 13.03
C ASP A 33 17.36 -13.05 13.11
N ARG A 34 16.91 -12.75 14.32
CA ARG A 34 15.76 -11.83 14.53
C ARG A 34 16.02 -10.41 14.02
N LYS A 35 17.26 -9.95 14.05
CA LYS A 35 17.62 -8.58 13.70
C LYS A 35 17.87 -8.41 12.19
N ARG A 36 18.58 -9.36 11.59
CA ARG A 36 19.08 -9.25 10.21
C ARG A 36 18.38 -10.17 9.24
N GLY A 37 17.75 -11.26 9.70
CA GLY A 37 17.05 -12.19 8.84
C GLY A 37 15.82 -11.56 8.22
N LYS A 38 15.90 -11.28 6.91
CA LYS A 38 14.82 -10.71 6.10
C LYS A 38 14.24 -11.72 5.08
N GLY A 39 14.81 -12.92 5.05
CA GLY A 39 14.40 -13.94 4.08
C GLY A 39 14.83 -13.65 2.64
N ALA A 40 14.39 -14.51 1.73
CA ALA A 40 14.57 -14.31 0.29
C ALA A 40 13.80 -13.07 -0.18
N ASP A 41 14.39 -12.28 -1.07
CA ASP A 41 13.76 -11.11 -1.69
C ASP A 41 12.93 -11.57 -2.89
N ALA A 42 11.61 -11.39 -2.82
CA ALA A 42 10.69 -11.84 -3.86
C ALA A 42 10.85 -11.04 -5.17
N LEU A 43 11.10 -9.74 -5.06
CA LEU A 43 11.30 -8.90 -6.23
C LEU A 43 12.62 -9.21 -6.93
N TYR A 44 13.69 -9.47 -6.17
CA TYR A 44 14.98 -9.88 -6.72
C TYR A 44 14.92 -11.27 -7.37
N ALA A 45 14.26 -12.23 -6.72
CA ALA A 45 14.04 -13.57 -7.29
C ALA A 45 13.23 -13.50 -8.59
N PHE A 46 12.22 -12.63 -8.64
CA PHE A 46 11.44 -12.37 -9.84
C PHE A 46 12.29 -11.79 -10.99
N ALA A 47 13.11 -10.80 -10.68
CA ALA A 47 14.01 -10.20 -11.65
C ALA A 47 15.03 -11.21 -12.22
N LEU A 48 15.57 -12.08 -11.37
CA LEU A 48 16.47 -13.17 -11.83
C LEU A 48 15.74 -14.11 -12.79
N ARG A 49 14.52 -14.55 -12.45
CA ARG A 49 13.72 -15.42 -13.32
C ARG A 49 13.41 -14.76 -14.67
N MET A 50 13.05 -13.48 -14.68
CA MET A 50 12.77 -12.75 -15.91
C MET A 50 13.95 -12.75 -16.88
N ARG A 51 15.18 -12.66 -16.38
CA ARG A 51 16.39 -12.69 -17.24
C ARG A 51 16.56 -14.00 -18.01
N ASP A 52 16.00 -15.08 -17.46
CA ASP A 52 16.12 -16.44 -18.01
C ASP A 52 14.85 -16.90 -18.75
N THR A 53 13.83 -16.02 -18.85
CA THR A 53 12.55 -16.33 -19.50
C THR A 53 12.30 -15.46 -20.73
N ASP A 54 11.40 -15.93 -21.61
CA ASP A 54 10.99 -15.20 -22.81
C ASP A 54 10.37 -13.83 -22.43
N PRO A 55 10.84 -12.72 -23.00
CA PRO A 55 10.25 -11.39 -22.78
C PRO A 55 8.73 -11.29 -23.00
N ASP A 56 8.16 -12.18 -23.80
CA ASP A 56 6.71 -12.23 -24.02
C ASP A 56 5.94 -12.74 -22.79
N THR A 57 6.62 -13.34 -21.83
CA THR A 57 6.04 -13.77 -20.54
C THR A 57 6.20 -12.74 -19.41
N TRP A 58 6.94 -11.65 -19.65
CA TRP A 58 7.19 -10.64 -18.64
C TRP A 58 5.94 -9.82 -18.32
N PRO A 59 5.85 -9.22 -17.11
CA PRO A 59 4.74 -8.35 -16.78
C PRO A 59 4.75 -7.09 -17.64
N ASP A 60 3.57 -6.56 -17.90
CA ASP A 60 3.37 -5.28 -18.58
C ASP A 60 3.45 -4.11 -17.60
N LEU A 61 3.23 -4.40 -16.30
CA LEU A 61 3.34 -3.44 -15.21
C LEU A 61 3.89 -4.10 -13.95
N LEU A 62 4.76 -3.41 -13.24
CA LEU A 62 5.12 -3.66 -11.84
C LEU A 62 4.40 -2.60 -10.98
N LEU A 63 3.54 -3.04 -10.06
CA LEU A 63 2.79 -2.17 -9.15
C LEU A 63 3.32 -2.34 -7.73
N LEU A 64 3.97 -1.31 -7.19
CA LEU A 64 4.56 -1.29 -5.85
C LEU A 64 3.68 -0.45 -4.90
N LEU A 65 3.13 -1.12 -3.90
CA LEU A 65 2.05 -0.62 -3.05
C LEU A 65 2.55 -0.24 -1.65
N GLY A 66 3.51 0.68 -1.60
CA GLY A 66 4.06 1.24 -0.36
C GLY A 66 5.39 0.61 0.08
N ASP A 67 6.06 1.28 0.98
CA ASP A 67 7.33 0.91 1.64
C ASP A 67 8.44 0.55 0.66
N GLN A 68 8.71 1.46 -0.27
CA GLN A 68 9.85 1.33 -1.15
C GLN A 68 11.15 1.66 -0.45
N ILE A 69 11.08 2.48 0.58
CA ILE A 69 12.17 2.88 1.49
C ILE A 69 11.66 2.88 2.92
N TYR A 70 12.58 2.83 3.87
CA TYR A 70 12.29 2.88 5.31
C TYR A 70 13.07 4.06 5.91
N ALA A 71 12.40 5.24 5.98
CA ALA A 71 13.01 6.48 6.44
C ALA A 71 13.29 6.49 7.96
N ASP A 72 12.58 5.67 8.70
CA ASP A 72 12.64 5.49 10.15
C ASP A 72 13.40 4.22 10.60
N ASP A 73 13.57 3.20 9.75
CA ASP A 73 14.37 1.99 10.03
C ASP A 73 15.51 1.84 9.01
N THR A 74 16.55 2.64 9.19
CA THR A 74 17.66 2.74 8.25
C THR A 74 18.70 1.63 8.41
N SER A 75 19.31 1.20 7.29
CA SER A 75 20.38 0.22 7.27
C SER A 75 21.69 0.74 7.89
N GLU A 76 22.59 -0.16 8.28
CA GLU A 76 23.92 0.21 8.79
C GLU A 76 24.71 1.09 7.80
N LYS A 77 24.53 0.90 6.48
CA LYS A 77 25.19 1.71 5.44
C LYS A 77 24.61 3.13 5.39
N VAL A 78 23.30 3.26 5.46
CA VAL A 78 22.61 4.56 5.52
C VAL A 78 22.93 5.26 6.84
N GLN A 79 22.93 4.55 7.96
CA GLN A 79 23.34 5.10 9.25
C GLN A 79 24.78 5.61 9.26
N ALA A 80 25.71 4.92 8.59
CA ALA A 80 27.08 5.39 8.44
C ALA A 80 27.13 6.69 7.62
N PHE A 81 26.34 6.79 6.56
CA PHE A 81 26.21 8.01 5.78
C PHE A 81 25.65 9.17 6.61
N ILE A 82 24.55 8.94 7.36
CA ILE A 82 23.95 9.93 8.26
C ILE A 82 24.98 10.43 9.31
N ARG A 83 25.71 9.52 9.98
CA ARG A 83 26.75 9.89 10.94
C ARG A 83 27.88 10.73 10.34
N SER A 84 28.16 10.60 9.06
CA SER A 84 29.18 11.41 8.38
C SER A 84 28.72 12.84 8.10
N ARG A 85 27.42 13.13 8.16
CA ARG A 85 26.81 14.41 7.79
C ARG A 85 26.37 15.23 9.00
N ARG A 86 25.87 14.60 10.05
CA ARG A 86 25.28 15.27 11.19
C ARG A 86 25.46 14.54 12.52
N ASP A 87 25.22 15.27 13.61
CA ASP A 87 25.22 14.73 14.98
C ASP A 87 23.97 13.90 15.24
N VAL A 88 24.12 12.58 15.28
CA VAL A 88 23.04 11.62 15.56
C VAL A 88 22.65 11.55 17.06
N GLY A 89 23.31 12.29 17.93
CA GLY A 89 22.90 12.47 19.31
C GLY A 89 21.70 13.40 19.47
N ARG A 90 21.26 14.04 18.38
CA ARG A 90 20.06 14.87 18.31
C ARG A 90 18.99 14.20 17.45
N PRO A 91 17.68 14.38 17.76
CA PRO A 91 16.61 13.90 16.91
C PRO A 91 16.71 14.44 15.47
N PRO A 92 16.32 13.66 14.47
CA PRO A 92 15.71 12.33 14.53
C PRO A 92 16.70 11.15 14.70
N GLY A 93 17.92 11.40 15.15
CA GLY A 93 18.89 10.34 15.45
C GLY A 93 19.43 9.68 14.17
N LEU A 94 19.19 8.39 14.01
CA LEU A 94 19.62 7.60 12.85
C LEU A 94 18.55 7.48 11.77
N GLU A 95 17.37 8.07 11.97
CA GLU A 95 16.34 8.18 10.96
C GLU A 95 16.68 9.26 9.95
N VAL A 96 16.09 9.21 8.78
CA VAL A 96 16.33 10.20 7.72
C VAL A 96 15.82 11.58 8.12
N ALA A 97 16.57 12.63 7.80
CA ALA A 97 16.21 14.01 8.15
C ALA A 97 16.04 14.92 6.93
N ASP A 98 16.72 14.68 5.84
CA ASP A 98 16.77 15.59 4.69
C ASP A 98 16.76 14.88 3.33
N PHE A 99 16.62 15.65 2.25
CA PHE A 99 16.49 15.15 0.88
C PHE A 99 17.73 14.33 0.42
N GLU A 100 18.93 14.66 0.85
CA GLU A 100 20.12 13.88 0.49
C GLU A 100 20.12 12.50 1.18
N GLU A 101 19.63 12.43 2.42
CA GLU A 101 19.48 11.18 3.14
C GLU A 101 18.38 10.32 2.51
N TYR A 102 17.25 10.91 2.05
CA TYR A 102 16.25 10.25 1.22
C TYR A 102 16.83 9.73 -0.11
N THR A 103 17.59 10.54 -0.82
CA THR A 103 18.29 10.11 -2.04
C THR A 103 19.18 8.90 -1.78
N ARG A 104 19.84 8.85 -0.62
CA ARG A 104 20.68 7.71 -0.21
C ARG A 104 19.84 6.44 0.02
N LEU A 105 18.64 6.55 0.59
CA LEU A 105 17.72 5.42 0.74
C LEU A 105 17.28 4.86 -0.61
N TYR A 106 16.82 5.70 -1.53
CA TYR A 106 16.43 5.28 -2.89
C TYR A 106 17.59 4.63 -3.64
N TRP A 107 18.80 5.21 -3.50
CA TRP A 107 19.98 4.60 -4.10
C TRP A 107 20.29 3.21 -3.53
N GLU A 108 20.07 2.98 -2.23
CA GLU A 108 20.22 1.67 -1.63
C GLU A 108 19.11 0.70 -2.08
N ALA A 109 17.85 1.15 -2.07
CA ALA A 109 16.69 0.32 -2.41
C ALA A 109 16.70 -0.17 -3.87
N TRP A 110 17.11 0.69 -4.81
CA TRP A 110 17.04 0.43 -6.24
C TRP A 110 18.41 0.33 -6.95
N GLY A 111 19.49 0.57 -6.24
CA GLY A 111 20.85 0.59 -6.82
C GLY A 111 21.44 -0.78 -7.12
N ASP A 112 20.86 -1.88 -6.62
CA ASP A 112 21.28 -3.23 -6.98
C ASP A 112 21.18 -3.44 -8.50
N PRO A 113 22.20 -4.00 -9.18
CA PRO A 113 22.20 -4.13 -10.63
C PRO A 113 21.02 -4.92 -11.22
N VAL A 114 20.53 -5.94 -10.50
CA VAL A 114 19.42 -6.78 -10.95
C VAL A 114 18.10 -6.03 -10.80
N LEU A 115 17.89 -5.36 -9.67
CA LEU A 115 16.69 -4.55 -9.44
C LEU A 115 16.65 -3.33 -10.35
N ARG A 116 17.76 -2.66 -10.55
CA ARG A 116 17.86 -1.54 -11.48
C ARG A 116 17.54 -1.98 -12.92
N TRP A 117 18.00 -3.18 -13.32
CA TRP A 117 17.61 -3.76 -14.61
C TRP A 117 16.09 -4.00 -14.68
N LEU A 118 15.48 -4.59 -13.65
CA LEU A 118 14.02 -4.80 -13.58
C LEU A 118 13.26 -3.48 -13.74
N LEU A 119 13.58 -2.49 -12.90
CA LEU A 119 12.91 -1.18 -12.89
C LEU A 119 13.14 -0.37 -14.18
N SER A 120 14.23 -0.63 -14.92
CA SER A 120 14.47 -0.01 -16.21
C SER A 120 13.84 -0.78 -17.39
N THR A 121 13.36 -1.98 -17.16
CA THR A 121 12.83 -2.89 -18.19
C THR A 121 11.31 -2.96 -18.17
N VAL A 122 10.70 -2.98 -16.98
CA VAL A 122 9.25 -3.08 -16.78
C VAL A 122 8.70 -1.70 -16.38
N PRO A 123 7.67 -1.18 -17.04
CA PRO A 123 6.94 -0.02 -16.57
C PRO A 123 6.50 -0.23 -15.12
N THR A 124 6.77 0.75 -14.27
CA THR A 124 6.49 0.64 -12.84
C THR A 124 5.55 1.76 -12.42
N ALA A 125 4.57 1.43 -11.59
CA ALA A 125 3.68 2.35 -10.90
C ALA A 125 3.81 2.15 -9.39
N MET A 126 3.78 3.23 -8.61
CA MET A 126 4.09 3.19 -7.19
C MET A 126 3.15 4.09 -6.39
N ILE A 127 2.95 3.77 -5.13
CA ILE A 127 2.36 4.65 -4.13
C ILE A 127 3.20 4.55 -2.86
N PHE A 128 3.27 5.61 -2.07
CA PHE A 128 3.94 5.59 -0.76
C PHE A 128 3.11 4.84 0.29
N ASP A 129 3.77 4.47 1.38
CA ASP A 129 3.14 4.14 2.65
C ASP A 129 3.84 4.91 3.79
N ASP A 130 3.55 4.58 5.04
CA ASP A 130 4.05 5.34 6.20
C ASP A 130 5.57 5.32 6.32
N HIS A 131 6.23 4.18 6.20
CA HIS A 131 7.69 4.07 6.30
C HIS A 131 8.45 4.85 5.22
N ASP A 132 7.82 5.19 4.09
CA ASP A 132 8.40 6.14 3.13
C ASP A 132 8.59 7.53 3.77
N ILE A 133 7.85 7.85 4.85
CA ILE A 133 7.95 9.10 5.63
C ILE A 133 8.31 8.81 7.09
N SER A 134 7.42 8.14 7.85
CA SER A 134 7.58 7.78 9.25
C SER A 134 6.51 6.79 9.67
N ASP A 135 6.87 5.78 10.44
CA ASP A 135 5.96 4.82 11.06
C ASP A 135 4.72 5.53 11.64
N ASP A 136 3.53 4.97 11.41
CA ASP A 136 2.24 5.56 11.80
C ASP A 136 1.91 6.93 11.16
N TRP A 137 2.52 7.31 10.04
CA TRP A 137 2.30 8.62 9.42
C TRP A 137 0.81 8.92 9.20
N ASN A 138 0.37 10.07 9.76
CA ASN A 138 -1.01 10.55 9.70
C ASN A 138 -2.06 9.62 10.34
N THR A 139 -1.69 8.83 11.34
CA THR A 139 -2.63 7.95 12.07
C THR A 139 -3.74 8.74 12.75
N SER A 140 -3.43 9.92 13.33
CA SER A 140 -4.40 10.77 14.03
C SER A 140 -3.98 12.23 14.11
N ALA A 141 -4.93 13.12 14.41
CA ALA A 141 -4.66 14.52 14.66
C ALA A 141 -3.64 14.74 15.80
N ALA A 142 -3.69 13.92 16.85
CA ALA A 142 -2.76 13.99 17.96
C ALA A 142 -1.33 13.57 17.56
N TRP A 143 -1.21 12.60 16.65
CA TRP A 143 0.06 12.23 16.06
C TRP A 143 0.64 13.36 15.22
N VAL A 144 -0.18 13.98 14.35
CA VAL A 144 0.23 15.11 13.49
C VAL A 144 0.68 16.30 14.36
N GLU A 145 -0.08 16.65 15.40
CA GLU A 145 0.29 17.74 16.33
C GLU A 145 1.64 17.44 17.02
N HIS A 146 1.84 16.19 17.47
CA HIS A 146 3.09 15.76 18.10
C HIS A 146 4.28 15.89 17.13
N MET A 147 4.13 15.40 15.90
CA MET A 147 5.22 15.45 14.90
C MET A 147 5.53 16.87 14.46
N ARG A 148 4.52 17.70 14.20
CA ARG A 148 4.70 19.13 13.84
C ARG A 148 5.36 19.94 14.95
N ALA A 149 5.29 19.50 16.20
CA ALA A 149 6.02 20.11 17.31
C ALA A 149 7.51 19.75 17.34
N GLN A 150 7.96 18.78 16.54
CA GLN A 150 9.38 18.39 16.48
C GLN A 150 10.17 19.33 15.56
N PRO A 151 11.32 19.88 16.02
CA PRO A 151 12.10 20.85 15.23
C PRO A 151 12.64 20.32 13.90
N TRP A 152 12.70 19.01 13.73
CA TRP A 152 13.24 18.32 12.56
C TRP A 152 12.15 17.85 11.58
N TRP A 153 10.88 17.89 11.97
CA TRP A 153 9.79 17.31 11.21
C TRP A 153 9.53 18.00 9.87
N GLU A 154 9.51 19.32 9.87
CA GLU A 154 9.28 20.12 8.64
C GLU A 154 10.29 19.76 7.53
N GLU A 155 11.57 19.61 7.86
CA GLU A 155 12.60 19.22 6.91
C GLU A 155 12.37 17.78 6.42
N ARG A 156 12.03 16.86 7.32
CA ARG A 156 11.78 15.47 6.97
C ARG A 156 10.57 15.30 6.05
N ILE A 157 9.42 15.84 6.41
CA ILE A 157 8.18 15.66 5.63
C ILE A 157 8.29 16.31 4.25
N THR A 158 8.85 17.53 4.16
CA THR A 158 9.05 18.20 2.89
C THR A 158 10.06 17.48 2.01
N SER A 159 11.13 16.94 2.58
CA SER A 159 12.12 16.14 1.86
C SER A 159 11.55 14.80 1.41
N GLY A 160 10.75 14.15 2.25
CA GLY A 160 10.07 12.89 1.94
C GLY A 160 9.10 13.05 0.77
N LEU A 161 8.17 14.00 0.86
CA LEU A 161 7.20 14.27 -0.21
C LEU A 161 7.86 14.73 -1.51
N ALA A 162 8.89 15.59 -1.43
CA ALA A 162 9.64 16.01 -2.61
C ALA A 162 10.39 14.84 -3.27
N SER A 163 10.99 13.95 -2.47
CA SER A 163 11.67 12.76 -2.98
C SER A 163 10.70 11.73 -3.56
N TYR A 164 9.53 11.52 -2.91
CA TYR A 164 8.47 10.67 -3.44
C TYR A 164 7.98 11.21 -4.79
N TRP A 165 7.69 12.52 -4.89
CA TRP A 165 7.27 13.13 -6.16
C TRP A 165 8.28 12.87 -7.27
N LEU A 166 9.57 13.07 -6.99
CA LEU A 166 10.64 12.92 -7.98
C LEU A 166 10.91 11.46 -8.35
N TYR A 167 11.00 10.57 -7.37
CA TYR A 167 11.44 9.19 -7.58
C TYR A 167 10.31 8.21 -7.89
N GLN A 168 9.09 8.48 -7.42
CA GLN A 168 7.95 7.59 -7.60
C GLN A 168 6.83 8.24 -8.41
N HIS A 169 6.23 9.34 -7.92
CA HIS A 169 4.99 9.91 -8.47
C HIS A 169 5.14 10.37 -9.93
N LEU A 170 6.24 11.03 -10.27
CA LEU A 170 6.51 11.50 -11.63
C LEU A 170 6.44 10.36 -12.67
N GLY A 171 6.86 9.15 -12.30
CA GLY A 171 6.75 7.95 -13.13
C GLY A 171 5.34 7.38 -13.25
N ASN A 172 4.43 7.77 -12.37
CA ASN A 172 3.03 7.34 -12.38
C ASN A 172 2.19 8.11 -13.42
N LEU A 173 2.58 9.32 -13.75
CA LEU A 173 1.81 10.21 -14.61
C LEU A 173 1.97 9.82 -16.08
N SER A 174 0.88 9.87 -16.85
CA SER A 174 0.94 9.78 -18.31
C SER A 174 1.54 11.06 -18.90
N PRO A 175 1.98 11.08 -20.17
CA PRO A 175 2.42 12.32 -20.81
C PRO A 175 1.39 13.45 -20.75
N ASP A 176 0.09 13.12 -20.91
CA ASP A 176 -1.00 14.11 -20.84
C ASP A 176 -1.18 14.61 -19.40
N ASP A 177 -1.13 13.71 -18.38
CA ASP A 177 -1.19 14.11 -16.97
C ASP A 177 0.00 14.98 -16.56
N LEU A 178 1.21 14.74 -17.14
CA LEU A 178 2.39 15.56 -16.90
C LEU A 178 2.26 16.96 -17.49
N ASP A 179 1.62 17.10 -18.65
CA ASP A 179 1.40 18.42 -19.25
C ASP A 179 0.41 19.25 -18.44
N ASP A 180 -0.54 18.60 -17.76
CA ASP A 180 -1.54 19.23 -16.89
C ASP A 180 -1.06 19.36 -15.41
N ASP A 181 0.08 18.73 -15.05
CA ASP A 181 0.62 18.77 -13.67
C ASP A 181 1.10 20.19 -13.30
N PRO A 182 0.69 20.76 -12.15
CA PRO A 182 1.03 22.13 -11.77
C PRO A 182 2.49 22.31 -11.36
N VAL A 183 3.22 21.24 -11.09
CA VAL A 183 4.59 21.23 -10.58
C VAL A 183 5.60 20.95 -11.69
N TRP A 184 5.31 19.97 -12.55
CA TRP A 184 6.23 19.50 -13.59
C TRP A 184 6.78 20.61 -14.51
N PRO A 185 5.97 21.52 -15.10
CA PRO A 185 6.50 22.61 -15.92
C PRO A 185 7.47 23.50 -15.16
N LYS A 186 7.20 23.79 -13.89
CA LYS A 186 8.07 24.63 -13.04
C LYS A 186 9.39 23.94 -12.75
N VAL A 187 9.37 22.62 -12.48
CA VAL A 187 10.57 21.81 -12.24
C VAL A 187 11.39 21.68 -13.51
N ARG A 188 10.76 21.36 -14.64
CA ARG A 188 11.42 21.22 -15.95
C ARG A 188 12.13 22.50 -16.40
N ASP A 189 11.50 23.64 -16.18
CA ASP A 189 12.00 24.94 -16.66
C ASP A 189 12.97 25.62 -15.66
N ALA A 190 13.08 25.10 -14.42
CA ALA A 190 14.01 25.59 -13.41
C ALA A 190 15.44 25.09 -13.68
N GLY A 191 16.43 25.97 -13.53
CA GLY A 191 17.83 25.56 -13.50
C GLY A 191 18.19 24.77 -12.23
N ASP A 192 17.55 25.14 -11.10
CA ASP A 192 17.56 24.44 -9.82
C ASP A 192 16.11 24.39 -9.30
N ALA A 193 15.57 23.19 -9.22
CA ALA A 193 14.18 22.94 -8.82
C ALA A 193 13.99 22.79 -7.29
N THR A 194 15.06 22.87 -6.50
CA THR A 194 15.00 22.61 -5.04
C THR A 194 13.93 23.42 -4.37
N ARG A 195 13.85 24.74 -4.64
CA ARG A 195 12.83 25.62 -4.03
C ARG A 195 11.42 25.23 -4.47
N VAL A 196 11.22 24.92 -5.75
CA VAL A 196 9.91 24.55 -6.31
C VAL A 196 9.37 23.30 -5.63
N LEU A 197 10.22 22.26 -5.51
CA LEU A 197 9.83 21.00 -4.88
C LEU A 197 9.57 21.15 -3.38
N ARG A 198 10.38 21.95 -2.68
CA ARG A 198 10.16 22.22 -1.25
C ARG A 198 8.85 22.97 -0.98
N GLU A 199 8.56 24.02 -1.77
CA GLU A 199 7.31 24.79 -1.67
C GLU A 199 6.11 23.89 -1.94
N PHE A 200 6.16 23.07 -2.99
CA PHE A 200 5.12 22.08 -3.31
C PHE A 200 4.93 21.07 -2.18
N ALA A 201 6.00 20.45 -1.69
CA ALA A 201 5.93 19.43 -0.64
C ALA A 201 5.41 20.02 0.68
N ALA A 202 5.81 21.24 1.03
CA ALA A 202 5.28 21.94 2.20
C ALA A 202 3.80 22.25 2.06
N GLN A 203 3.35 22.64 0.86
CA GLN A 203 1.94 22.86 0.59
C GLN A 203 1.15 21.55 0.70
N ALA A 204 1.65 20.44 0.12
CA ALA A 204 1.01 19.13 0.16
C ALA A 204 0.85 18.56 1.58
N ASP A 205 1.78 18.88 2.52
CA ASP A 205 1.64 18.51 3.94
C ASP A 205 0.62 19.40 4.69
N GLN A 206 0.54 20.69 4.35
CA GLN A 206 -0.22 21.65 5.11
C GLN A 206 -1.66 21.83 4.61
N GLU A 207 -1.87 21.69 3.31
CA GLU A 207 -3.16 21.87 2.62
C GLU A 207 -3.58 20.54 2.03
N ILE A 208 -4.49 19.83 2.70
CA ILE A 208 -5.02 18.54 2.25
C ILE A 208 -5.71 18.70 0.89
N GLU A 209 -6.52 19.76 0.76
CA GLU A 209 -7.19 20.12 -0.48
C GLU A 209 -6.18 20.72 -1.48
N GLY A 210 -6.20 20.23 -2.72
CA GLY A 210 -5.41 20.79 -3.84
C GLY A 210 -4.17 20.01 -4.24
N THR A 211 -3.77 18.97 -3.51
CA THR A 211 -2.72 18.02 -3.94
C THR A 211 -3.30 16.61 -3.98
N ARG A 212 -3.44 16.05 -5.16
CA ARG A 212 -3.89 14.67 -5.34
C ARG A 212 -2.70 13.78 -5.65
N TRP A 213 -2.51 12.76 -4.82
CA TRP A 213 -1.53 11.70 -5.04
C TRP A 213 -2.11 10.46 -5.72
N SER A 214 -3.44 10.31 -5.69
CA SER A 214 -4.16 9.29 -6.45
C SER A 214 -4.03 9.51 -7.95
N TYR A 215 -3.89 8.43 -8.70
CA TYR A 215 -3.73 8.45 -10.14
C TYR A 215 -4.40 7.25 -10.80
N LYS A 216 -4.55 7.30 -12.12
CA LYS A 216 -5.10 6.21 -12.92
C LYS A 216 -4.16 5.77 -14.03
N ARG A 217 -4.36 4.54 -14.49
CA ARG A 217 -3.75 3.98 -15.70
C ARG A 217 -4.78 3.17 -16.47
N ASP A 218 -4.86 3.39 -17.76
CA ASP A 218 -5.73 2.64 -18.67
C ASP A 218 -4.90 1.67 -19.52
N PHE A 219 -5.26 0.40 -19.47
CA PHE A 219 -4.67 -0.68 -20.25
C PHE A 219 -5.76 -1.28 -21.17
N GLY A 220 -6.07 -0.57 -22.26
CA GLY A 220 -7.18 -0.91 -23.12
C GLY A 220 -8.52 -0.81 -22.39
N ARG A 221 -9.14 -1.96 -22.07
CA ARG A 221 -10.40 -2.02 -21.32
C ARG A 221 -10.25 -2.37 -19.85
N THR A 222 -9.02 -2.40 -19.34
CA THR A 222 -8.73 -2.50 -17.91
C THR A 222 -8.31 -1.13 -17.39
N ARG A 223 -8.94 -0.67 -16.32
CA ARG A 223 -8.56 0.54 -15.60
C ARG A 223 -7.99 0.19 -14.25
N LEU A 224 -6.84 0.76 -13.94
CA LEU A 224 -6.21 0.80 -12.62
C LEU A 224 -6.43 2.20 -12.05
N VAL A 225 -7.03 2.28 -10.85
CA VAL A 225 -7.13 3.48 -10.02
C VAL A 225 -6.33 3.23 -8.76
N VAL A 226 -5.28 4.02 -8.53
CA VAL A 226 -4.46 3.96 -7.33
C VAL A 226 -4.88 5.09 -6.40
N ILE A 227 -5.23 4.76 -5.17
CA ILE A 227 -5.81 5.66 -4.17
C ILE A 227 -4.78 5.92 -3.08
N ASP A 228 -4.50 7.18 -2.80
CA ASP A 228 -3.72 7.60 -1.63
C ASP A 228 -4.45 7.18 -0.35
N SER A 229 -3.72 6.61 0.59
CA SER A 229 -4.25 6.22 1.91
C SER A 229 -3.46 6.82 3.07
N ARG A 230 -2.62 7.81 2.80
CA ARG A 230 -1.73 8.44 3.81
C ARG A 230 -1.77 9.96 3.80
N CYS A 231 -1.38 10.59 2.69
CA CYS A 231 -1.18 12.05 2.66
C CYS A 231 -2.51 12.82 2.67
N GLY A 232 -3.51 12.33 1.92
CA GLY A 232 -4.82 12.96 1.80
C GLY A 232 -5.76 12.77 3.00
N ARG A 233 -5.29 12.21 4.12
CA ARG A 233 -6.14 11.96 5.30
C ARG A 233 -6.66 13.26 5.91
N VAL A 234 -7.98 13.36 6.06
CA VAL A 234 -8.63 14.42 6.80
C VAL A 234 -8.70 14.05 8.28
N LEU A 235 -8.05 14.83 9.13
CA LEU A 235 -7.91 14.57 10.57
C LEU A 235 -8.37 15.80 11.41
N GLU A 236 -9.47 16.42 11.04
CA GLU A 236 -9.93 17.69 11.64
C GLU A 236 -11.15 17.51 12.54
N GLY A 237 -11.00 17.80 13.81
CA GLY A 237 -12.10 17.76 14.78
C GLY A 237 -12.72 16.37 14.91
N SER A 238 -13.98 16.22 14.53
CA SER A 238 -14.68 14.93 14.45
C SER A 238 -14.67 14.30 13.05
N ARG A 239 -14.14 15.03 12.05
CA ARG A 239 -14.04 14.55 10.67
C ARG A 239 -12.77 13.74 10.52
N ARG A 240 -12.94 12.49 10.17
CA ARG A 240 -11.84 11.56 9.88
C ARG A 240 -12.15 10.83 8.59
N GLU A 241 -11.38 11.13 7.55
CA GLU A 241 -11.56 10.55 6.23
C GLU A 241 -10.21 10.09 5.69
N MET A 242 -10.22 9.01 4.92
CA MET A 242 -9.01 8.44 4.32
C MET A 242 -8.45 9.36 3.23
N ILE A 243 -9.32 10.00 2.47
CA ILE A 243 -9.04 11.04 1.49
C ILE A 243 -10.16 12.07 1.54
N ASP A 244 -9.88 13.31 1.12
CA ASP A 244 -10.85 14.38 1.10
C ASP A 244 -11.99 14.15 0.07
N ASP A 245 -13.03 14.99 0.13
CA ASP A 245 -14.20 14.88 -0.73
C ASP A 245 -13.89 15.07 -2.22
N ASP A 246 -12.96 15.96 -2.58
CA ASP A 246 -12.60 16.25 -3.97
C ASP A 246 -11.83 15.08 -4.57
N GLU A 247 -10.88 14.52 -3.82
CA GLU A 247 -10.15 13.33 -4.26
C GLU A 247 -11.07 12.11 -4.33
N PHE A 248 -12.00 11.94 -3.37
CA PHE A 248 -12.98 10.86 -3.42
C PHE A 248 -13.92 10.99 -4.62
N ALA A 249 -14.41 12.20 -4.92
CA ALA A 249 -15.23 12.46 -6.11
C ALA A 249 -14.47 12.11 -7.39
N TRP A 250 -13.16 12.42 -7.45
CA TRP A 250 -12.32 12.01 -8.56
C TRP A 250 -12.23 10.47 -8.65
N VAL A 251 -12.06 9.75 -7.54
CA VAL A 251 -12.05 8.27 -7.52
C VAL A 251 -13.37 7.72 -8.08
N GLU A 252 -14.52 8.27 -7.67
CA GLU A 252 -15.84 7.89 -8.18
C GLU A 252 -15.96 8.12 -9.68
N GLU A 253 -15.47 9.26 -10.18
CA GLU A 253 -15.45 9.56 -11.62
C GLU A 253 -14.60 8.54 -12.38
N GLN A 254 -13.37 8.24 -11.87
CA GLN A 254 -12.49 7.29 -12.52
C GLN A 254 -13.02 5.84 -12.46
N ALA A 255 -13.79 5.48 -11.46
CA ALA A 255 -14.44 4.18 -11.36
C ALA A 255 -15.70 4.04 -12.25
N THR A 256 -16.12 5.12 -12.91
CA THR A 256 -17.28 5.14 -13.78
C THR A 256 -16.87 4.89 -15.24
N GLY A 257 -17.51 3.92 -15.91
CA GLY A 257 -17.26 3.59 -17.33
C GLY A 257 -17.45 2.13 -17.68
N ASP A 258 -17.19 1.79 -18.94
CA ASP A 258 -17.32 0.44 -19.46
C ASP A 258 -15.95 -0.25 -19.50
N PHE A 259 -15.63 -0.98 -18.44
CA PHE A 259 -14.37 -1.72 -18.30
C PHE A 259 -14.59 -3.23 -18.48
N ASP A 260 -13.54 -3.95 -18.89
CA ASP A 260 -13.48 -5.39 -18.71
C ASP A 260 -13.06 -5.75 -17.29
N HIS A 261 -12.16 -4.96 -16.69
CA HIS A 261 -11.80 -5.05 -15.26
C HIS A 261 -11.58 -3.65 -14.69
N LEU A 262 -12.05 -3.44 -13.45
CA LEU A 262 -11.65 -2.31 -12.61
C LEU A 262 -10.70 -2.83 -11.52
N LEU A 263 -9.48 -2.31 -11.52
CA LEU A 263 -8.50 -2.52 -10.46
C LEU A 263 -8.44 -1.26 -9.61
N MET A 264 -8.65 -1.40 -8.32
CA MET A 264 -8.46 -0.34 -7.34
C MET A 264 -7.25 -0.72 -6.50
N ALA A 265 -6.30 0.16 -6.32
CA ALA A 265 -5.09 -0.14 -5.56
C ALA A 265 -4.87 0.91 -4.48
N THR A 266 -4.40 0.48 -3.32
CA THR A 266 -4.11 1.33 -2.16
C THR A 266 -3.01 0.66 -1.34
N SER A 267 -2.16 1.42 -0.64
CA SER A 267 -1.11 0.79 0.16
C SER A 267 -1.71 -0.05 1.29
N LEU A 268 -2.69 0.48 2.01
CA LEU A 268 -3.37 -0.20 3.11
C LEU A 268 -4.47 -1.16 2.63
N PRO A 269 -4.64 -2.36 3.24
CA PRO A 269 -5.77 -3.21 2.93
C PRO A 269 -7.11 -2.55 3.25
N TYR A 270 -8.03 -2.58 2.29
CA TYR A 270 -9.39 -2.13 2.49
C TYR A 270 -10.15 -3.05 3.45
N ALA A 271 -10.17 -4.36 3.19
CA ALA A 271 -10.79 -5.36 4.04
C ALA A 271 -9.73 -6.15 4.83
N LEU A 272 -9.58 -5.85 6.10
CA LEU A 272 -8.62 -6.48 7.00
C LEU A 272 -9.04 -7.89 7.46
N ALA A 273 -8.14 -8.54 8.21
CA ALA A 273 -8.51 -9.68 9.07
C ALA A 273 -9.73 -9.29 9.91
N PRO A 274 -10.84 -10.06 9.88
CA PRO A 274 -12.12 -9.59 10.42
C PRO A 274 -12.12 -9.20 11.91
N ALA A 275 -11.17 -9.70 12.71
CA ALA A 275 -11.07 -9.29 14.10
C ALA A 275 -10.36 -7.95 14.27
N ILE A 276 -9.38 -7.65 13.41
CA ILE A 276 -8.68 -6.34 13.42
C ILE A 276 -9.65 -5.28 12.89
N HIS A 277 -10.33 -5.55 11.79
CA HIS A 277 -11.32 -4.65 11.23
C HIS A 277 -12.34 -4.18 12.29
N HIS A 278 -13.05 -5.11 12.95
CA HIS A 278 -13.99 -4.72 14.00
C HIS A 278 -13.32 -4.06 15.23
N LEU A 279 -12.03 -4.29 15.46
CA LEU A 279 -11.29 -3.60 16.51
C LEU A 279 -11.03 -2.14 16.15
N GLU A 280 -10.74 -1.86 14.88
CA GLU A 280 -10.58 -0.50 14.35
C GLU A 280 -11.90 0.27 14.40
N GLU A 281 -12.98 -0.30 13.90
CA GLU A 281 -14.33 0.29 14.00
C GLU A 281 -14.71 0.62 15.45
N TRP A 282 -14.49 -0.32 16.37
CA TRP A 282 -14.72 -0.10 17.79
C TRP A 282 -13.87 1.05 18.32
N ASN A 283 -12.59 1.07 17.98
CA ASN A 283 -11.67 2.10 18.44
C ASN A 283 -12.04 3.47 17.90
N GLU A 284 -12.41 3.56 16.62
CA GLU A 284 -12.88 4.80 15.98
C GLU A 284 -14.10 5.37 16.73
N ALA A 285 -15.13 4.55 16.96
CA ALA A 285 -16.33 4.96 17.69
C ALA A 285 -16.02 5.40 19.12
N VAL A 286 -15.13 4.68 19.83
CA VAL A 286 -14.74 5.02 21.20
C VAL A 286 -13.92 6.30 21.25
N ALA A 287 -12.96 6.49 20.35
CA ALA A 287 -12.16 7.71 20.25
C ALA A 287 -13.02 8.92 19.85
N ALA A 288 -14.06 8.72 19.04
CA ALA A 288 -15.08 9.73 18.73
C ALA A 288 -16.02 10.05 19.93
N GLY A 289 -15.94 9.29 21.02
CA GLY A 289 -16.64 9.59 22.27
C GLY A 289 -17.86 8.73 22.57
N ALA A 290 -18.11 7.64 21.87
CA ALA A 290 -19.26 6.73 22.10
C ALA A 290 -19.36 6.25 23.56
N TRP A 291 -18.23 6.11 24.26
CA TRP A 291 -18.19 5.73 25.68
C TRP A 291 -17.76 6.91 26.61
N GLY A 292 -17.86 8.14 26.13
CA GLY A 292 -17.58 9.36 26.86
C GLY A 292 -16.10 9.78 26.82
N ARG A 293 -15.81 11.01 27.24
CA ARG A 293 -14.52 11.68 27.07
C ARG A 293 -13.31 10.95 27.65
N ALA A 294 -13.46 10.29 28.79
CA ALA A 294 -12.37 9.54 29.41
C ALA A 294 -11.96 8.32 28.55
N MET A 295 -12.96 7.61 28.01
CA MET A 295 -12.70 6.49 27.11
C MET A 295 -12.24 6.94 25.73
N ALA A 296 -12.63 8.12 25.26
CA ALA A 296 -12.10 8.70 24.02
C ALA A 296 -10.58 8.89 24.10
N TRP A 297 -10.09 9.43 25.23
CA TRP A 297 -8.64 9.55 25.46
C TRP A 297 -7.93 8.18 25.50
N VAL A 298 -8.55 7.17 26.12
CA VAL A 298 -8.01 5.79 26.12
C VAL A 298 -8.01 5.22 24.70
N GLY A 299 -9.10 5.41 23.94
CA GLY A 299 -9.22 4.98 22.55
C GLY A 299 -8.10 5.55 21.67
N GLU A 300 -7.82 6.84 21.81
CA GLU A 300 -6.73 7.50 21.09
C GLU A 300 -5.34 6.91 21.44
N LYS A 301 -5.09 6.61 22.71
CA LYS A 301 -3.85 5.93 23.13
C LYS A 301 -3.75 4.51 22.63
N VAL A 302 -4.85 3.79 22.55
CA VAL A 302 -4.90 2.45 21.95
C VAL A 302 -4.61 2.54 20.46
N ARG A 303 -5.24 3.50 19.73
CA ARG A 303 -5.01 3.75 18.30
C ARG A 303 -3.52 3.89 17.99
N GLN A 304 -2.84 4.79 18.68
CA GLN A 304 -1.40 5.05 18.49
C GLN A 304 -0.50 3.90 18.96
N GLY A 305 -0.98 3.02 19.81
CA GLY A 305 -0.14 1.96 20.41
C GLY A 305 -0.20 0.60 19.72
N ILE A 306 -1.17 0.39 18.84
CA ILE A 306 -1.36 -0.87 18.10
C ILE A 306 -1.80 -0.63 16.65
N ASP A 307 -1.41 0.52 16.08
CA ASP A 307 -1.48 0.84 14.66
C ASP A 307 -2.88 0.64 14.05
N LEU A 308 -3.92 1.26 14.68
CA LEU A 308 -5.29 1.18 14.20
C LEU A 308 -5.56 2.32 13.22
N GLU A 309 -5.16 2.14 11.97
CA GLU A 309 -5.06 3.22 10.99
C GLU A 309 -5.50 2.85 9.57
N HIS A 310 -6.01 1.63 9.39
CA HIS A 310 -6.46 1.19 8.08
C HIS A 310 -7.86 1.75 7.76
N TRP A 311 -8.42 1.35 6.63
CA TRP A 311 -9.71 1.86 6.16
C TRP A 311 -10.85 1.74 7.18
N ALA A 312 -10.86 0.69 8.00
CA ALA A 312 -11.85 0.50 9.07
C ALA A 312 -11.75 1.53 10.23
N ALA A 313 -10.61 2.21 10.37
CA ALA A 313 -10.43 3.33 11.29
C ALA A 313 -10.94 4.67 10.73
N PHE A 314 -11.49 4.66 9.51
CA PHE A 314 -12.08 5.79 8.78
C PHE A 314 -13.43 5.34 8.21
N ASN A 315 -14.40 5.07 9.10
CA ASN A 315 -15.65 4.38 8.77
C ASN A 315 -16.41 5.01 7.60
N ASP A 316 -16.53 6.34 7.55
CA ASP A 316 -17.24 7.03 6.46
C ASP A 316 -16.58 6.78 5.10
N SER A 317 -15.25 6.77 5.05
CA SER A 317 -14.50 6.47 3.82
C SER A 317 -14.59 4.99 3.44
N PHE A 318 -14.62 4.09 4.45
CA PHE A 318 -14.82 2.66 4.23
C PHE A 318 -16.17 2.39 3.59
N ASP A 319 -17.26 2.97 4.13
CA ASP A 319 -18.62 2.80 3.63
C ASP A 319 -18.80 3.42 2.24
N ARG A 320 -18.24 4.59 1.98
CA ARG A 320 -18.26 5.23 0.66
C ARG A 320 -17.57 4.35 -0.40
N LEU A 321 -16.43 3.76 -0.07
CA LEU A 321 -15.72 2.87 -1.01
C LEU A 321 -16.47 1.53 -1.18
N ALA A 322 -17.12 0.99 -0.12
CA ALA A 322 -18.01 -0.17 -0.22
C ALA A 322 -19.14 0.07 -1.22
N ALA A 323 -19.82 1.21 -1.08
CA ALA A 323 -20.94 1.60 -1.96
C ALA A 323 -20.45 1.79 -3.42
N LEU A 324 -19.25 2.34 -3.62
CA LEU A 324 -18.67 2.48 -4.96
C LEU A 324 -18.35 1.12 -5.59
N ILE A 325 -17.72 0.22 -4.85
CA ILE A 325 -17.41 -1.15 -5.32
C ILE A 325 -18.71 -1.88 -5.69
N GLU A 326 -19.74 -1.80 -4.83
CA GLU A 326 -21.06 -2.39 -5.11
C GLU A 326 -21.69 -1.80 -6.37
N ALA A 327 -21.70 -0.47 -6.49
CA ALA A 327 -22.29 0.22 -7.63
C ALA A 327 -21.61 -0.16 -8.95
N VAL A 328 -20.29 -0.31 -8.97
CA VAL A 328 -19.54 -0.76 -10.15
C VAL A 328 -19.84 -2.23 -10.45
N ALA A 329 -19.77 -3.10 -9.45
CA ALA A 329 -20.03 -4.52 -9.61
C ALA A 329 -21.48 -4.78 -10.07
N GLY A 330 -22.45 -3.98 -9.59
CA GLY A 330 -23.86 -4.03 -9.96
C GLY A 330 -24.21 -3.37 -11.28
N GLY A 331 -23.25 -2.70 -11.95
CA GLY A 331 -23.49 -2.03 -13.23
C GLY A 331 -24.19 -0.67 -13.12
N HIS A 332 -24.17 -0.02 -11.96
CA HIS A 332 -24.75 1.31 -11.75
C HIS A 332 -23.80 2.45 -12.17
N ARG A 333 -22.55 2.13 -12.46
CA ARG A 333 -21.50 3.07 -12.90
C ARG A 333 -21.00 2.79 -14.32
N GLY A 334 -21.72 1.99 -15.10
CA GLY A 334 -21.36 1.52 -16.44
C GLY A 334 -21.70 0.04 -16.61
N ARG A 335 -21.21 -0.59 -17.68
CA ARG A 335 -21.38 -2.03 -17.86
C ARG A 335 -20.67 -2.78 -16.71
N PRO A 336 -21.31 -3.78 -16.05
CA PRO A 336 -20.64 -4.58 -15.03
C PRO A 336 -19.32 -5.17 -15.57
N PRO A 337 -18.17 -4.94 -14.92
CA PRO A 337 -16.89 -5.48 -15.38
C PRO A 337 -16.82 -7.01 -15.22
N GLY A 338 -15.81 -7.68 -15.76
CA GLY A 338 -15.54 -9.10 -15.50
C GLY A 338 -15.17 -9.34 -14.05
N SER A 339 -14.47 -8.38 -13.43
CA SER A 339 -14.21 -8.34 -11.98
C SER A 339 -13.89 -6.93 -11.50
N VAL A 340 -14.12 -6.67 -10.20
CA VAL A 340 -13.55 -5.57 -9.44
C VAL A 340 -12.50 -6.17 -8.50
N VAL A 341 -11.26 -5.67 -8.55
CA VAL A 341 -10.18 -6.22 -7.72
C VAL A 341 -9.50 -5.08 -6.96
N VAL A 342 -9.51 -5.15 -5.63
CA VAL A 342 -8.74 -4.27 -4.76
C VAL A 342 -7.36 -4.91 -4.53
N LEU A 343 -6.28 -4.20 -4.86
CA LEU A 343 -4.89 -4.61 -4.66
C LEU A 343 -4.29 -3.81 -3.51
N SER A 344 -3.61 -4.46 -2.58
CA SER A 344 -3.01 -3.75 -1.44
C SER A 344 -1.81 -4.48 -0.83
N GLY A 345 -1.17 -3.80 0.14
CA GLY A 345 0.07 -4.22 0.77
C GLY A 345 0.08 -4.11 2.29
N ASP A 346 1.07 -3.43 2.84
CA ASP A 346 1.29 -2.98 4.21
C ASP A 346 1.43 -4.10 5.27
N VAL A 347 0.41 -4.84 5.54
CA VAL A 347 0.20 -5.71 6.72
C VAL A 347 1.14 -6.91 6.87
N HIS A 348 2.21 -7.00 6.12
CA HIS A 348 3.24 -8.05 6.18
C HIS A 348 2.70 -9.49 6.18
N HIS A 349 1.53 -9.69 5.55
CA HIS A 349 1.00 -11.02 5.25
C HIS A 349 0.12 -10.97 4.01
N THR A 350 0.12 -12.06 3.26
CA THR A 350 -0.58 -12.19 1.98
C THR A 350 -1.87 -12.97 2.16
N TYR A 351 -2.97 -12.48 1.58
CA TYR A 351 -4.26 -13.19 1.55
C TYR A 351 -5.14 -12.74 0.39
N LEU A 352 -6.12 -13.57 0.05
CA LEU A 352 -7.19 -13.28 -0.90
C LEU A 352 -8.53 -13.29 -0.18
N ALA A 353 -9.32 -12.25 -0.36
CA ALA A 353 -10.66 -12.11 0.19
C ALA A 353 -11.69 -11.90 -0.93
N GLU A 354 -12.80 -12.63 -0.85
CA GLU A 354 -13.96 -12.48 -1.72
C GLU A 354 -14.99 -11.58 -1.05
N PHE A 355 -15.46 -10.56 -1.75
CA PHE A 355 -16.50 -9.66 -1.29
C PHE A 355 -17.90 -10.21 -1.55
N SER A 356 -18.84 -9.84 -0.69
CA SER A 356 -20.27 -10.06 -0.86
C SER A 356 -21.04 -8.87 -0.32
N PHE A 357 -22.03 -8.41 -1.08
CA PHE A 357 -22.82 -7.23 -0.77
C PHE A 357 -24.07 -7.62 0.00
N ARG A 358 -24.52 -6.77 0.94
CA ARG A 358 -25.65 -7.03 1.85
C ARG A 358 -26.83 -6.08 1.67
N GLY A 359 -26.65 -4.99 0.93
CA GLY A 359 -27.63 -3.94 0.73
C GLY A 359 -28.86 -4.35 -0.11
N GLU A 360 -29.71 -3.39 -0.45
CA GLU A 360 -30.92 -3.59 -1.27
C GLU A 360 -30.61 -4.15 -2.65
N HIS A 361 -29.37 -4.03 -3.10
CA HIS A 361 -28.85 -4.51 -4.38
C HIS A 361 -28.16 -5.88 -4.30
N ALA A 362 -28.23 -6.57 -3.15
CA ALA A 362 -27.64 -7.91 -2.93
C ALA A 362 -28.25 -9.04 -3.81
N GLY A 363 -28.72 -8.70 -4.99
CA GLY A 363 -29.33 -9.59 -5.96
C GLY A 363 -28.32 -10.32 -6.85
N HIS A 364 -28.79 -11.37 -7.53
CA HIS A 364 -28.01 -12.09 -8.52
C HIS A 364 -27.61 -11.17 -9.69
N GLY A 365 -26.36 -11.16 -10.08
CA GLY A 365 -25.87 -10.47 -11.27
C GLY A 365 -24.71 -9.48 -11.06
N HIS A 366 -24.18 -9.37 -9.83
CA HIS A 366 -22.98 -8.60 -9.59
C HIS A 366 -21.74 -9.28 -10.17
N SER A 367 -20.85 -8.46 -10.69
CA SER A 367 -19.50 -8.92 -11.01
C SER A 367 -18.78 -9.42 -9.76
N PRO A 368 -17.96 -10.47 -9.85
CA PRO A 368 -17.11 -10.89 -8.74
C PRO A 368 -16.21 -9.74 -8.28
N ALA A 369 -16.17 -9.53 -6.98
CA ALA A 369 -15.35 -8.50 -6.36
C ALA A 369 -14.41 -9.13 -5.32
N TRP A 370 -13.14 -8.73 -5.36
CA TRP A 370 -12.06 -9.36 -4.62
C TRP A 370 -11.11 -8.33 -4.02
N GLN A 371 -10.44 -8.70 -2.93
CA GLN A 371 -9.22 -8.05 -2.49
C GLN A 371 -8.08 -9.04 -2.48
N ALA A 372 -6.98 -8.68 -3.13
CA ALA A 372 -5.72 -9.40 -3.08
C ALA A 372 -4.66 -8.55 -2.36
N VAL A 373 -4.23 -9.02 -1.20
CA VAL A 373 -3.15 -8.42 -0.42
C VAL A 373 -1.88 -9.22 -0.67
N CYS A 374 -0.80 -8.53 -1.07
CA CYS A 374 0.50 -9.14 -1.27
C CYS A 374 1.59 -8.33 -0.55
N SER A 375 1.95 -8.80 0.63
CA SER A 375 2.96 -8.23 1.51
C SER A 375 3.54 -9.33 2.41
N PRO A 376 4.86 -9.29 2.68
CA PRO A 376 5.85 -8.38 2.13
C PRO A 376 6.57 -8.95 0.91
N LEU A 377 7.16 -8.08 0.08
CA LEU A 377 8.17 -8.48 -0.91
C LEU A 377 9.47 -8.94 -0.23
N ARG A 378 9.87 -8.23 0.84
CA ARG A 378 11.01 -8.60 1.70
C ARG A 378 10.98 -7.86 3.05
N ASN A 379 10.13 -8.27 3.96
CA ASN A 379 10.12 -7.82 5.36
C ASN A 379 9.20 -8.72 6.21
N PRO A 380 9.53 -10.00 6.39
CA PRO A 380 8.62 -10.94 7.05
C PRO A 380 8.49 -10.62 8.54
N LEU A 381 7.26 -10.75 9.06
CA LEU A 381 6.96 -10.53 10.47
C LEU A 381 7.79 -11.44 11.40
N PRO A 382 8.22 -10.97 12.57
CA PRO A 382 8.74 -11.79 13.65
C PRO A 382 7.72 -12.85 14.10
N ARG A 383 8.18 -14.01 14.58
CA ARG A 383 7.31 -15.15 14.94
C ARG A 383 6.24 -14.84 15.97
N ASP A 384 6.56 -14.00 16.94
CA ASP A 384 5.64 -13.55 17.99
C ASP A 384 4.45 -12.77 17.39
N GLN A 385 4.69 -11.88 16.44
CA GLN A 385 3.66 -11.13 15.74
C GLN A 385 2.84 -12.01 14.78
N GLN A 386 3.48 -12.95 14.06
CA GLN A 386 2.79 -13.91 13.19
C GLN A 386 1.63 -14.63 13.89
N ALA A 387 1.82 -15.02 15.15
CA ALA A 387 0.79 -15.73 15.91
C ALA A 387 -0.42 -14.84 16.22
N ALA A 388 -0.20 -13.54 16.47
CA ALA A 388 -1.26 -12.56 16.68
C ALA A 388 -2.07 -12.35 15.39
N HIS A 389 -1.41 -12.12 14.27
CA HIS A 389 -2.04 -11.97 12.96
C HIS A 389 -2.88 -13.21 12.58
N ARG A 390 -2.33 -14.42 12.71
CA ARG A 390 -3.09 -15.64 12.43
C ARG A 390 -4.33 -15.81 13.33
N ARG A 391 -4.29 -15.31 14.58
CA ARG A 391 -5.44 -15.35 15.50
C ARG A 391 -6.55 -14.39 15.08
N ALA A 392 -6.20 -13.26 14.47
CA ALA A 392 -7.15 -12.25 14.01
C ALA A 392 -8.13 -12.78 12.93
N PHE A 393 -7.73 -13.80 12.17
CA PHE A 393 -8.59 -14.48 11.20
C PHE A 393 -9.53 -15.53 11.83
N ARG A 394 -9.41 -15.83 13.13
CA ARG A 394 -10.19 -16.89 13.77
C ARG A 394 -11.57 -16.40 14.21
N ARG A 395 -12.58 -17.26 14.06
CA ARG A 395 -13.97 -16.99 14.45
C ARG A 395 -14.16 -16.46 15.88
N PRO A 396 -13.48 -17.00 16.93
CA PRO A 396 -13.65 -16.48 18.30
C PRO A 396 -13.16 -15.03 18.45
N ALA A 397 -12.02 -14.68 17.88
CA ALA A 397 -11.48 -13.30 17.92
C ALA A 397 -12.46 -12.33 17.24
N ARG A 398 -12.91 -12.67 16.03
CA ARG A 398 -13.95 -11.91 15.32
C ARG A 398 -15.23 -11.73 16.13
N ALA A 399 -15.70 -12.76 16.81
CA ALA A 399 -16.95 -12.68 17.61
C ALA A 399 -16.81 -11.68 18.76
N VAL A 400 -15.65 -11.64 19.42
CA VAL A 400 -15.38 -10.72 20.53
C VAL A 400 -15.26 -9.28 20.03
N THR A 401 -14.46 -9.02 19.00
CA THR A 401 -14.26 -7.65 18.49
C THR A 401 -15.53 -7.09 17.86
N ARG A 402 -16.30 -7.91 17.15
CA ARG A 402 -17.63 -7.52 16.63
C ARG A 402 -18.62 -7.20 17.74
N TRP A 403 -18.59 -7.93 18.87
CA TRP A 403 -19.42 -7.60 20.01
C TRP A 403 -19.03 -6.26 20.63
N LEU A 404 -17.72 -5.95 20.71
CA LEU A 404 -17.22 -4.65 21.18
C LEU A 404 -17.66 -3.51 20.25
N ALA A 405 -17.51 -3.65 18.93
CA ALA A 405 -17.93 -2.66 17.95
C ALA A 405 -19.42 -2.32 18.07
N ARG A 406 -20.28 -3.35 18.13
CA ARG A 406 -21.72 -3.16 18.35
C ARG A 406 -22.06 -2.46 19.67
N ARG A 407 -21.27 -2.70 20.73
CA ARG A 407 -21.45 -2.01 22.02
C ARG A 407 -21.04 -0.55 21.98
N ALA A 408 -20.19 -0.17 21.04
CA ALA A 408 -19.83 1.20 20.76
C ALA A 408 -20.80 1.91 19.79
N GLY A 409 -21.82 1.19 19.29
CA GLY A 409 -22.84 1.74 18.38
C GLY A 409 -22.50 1.61 16.90
N VAL A 410 -21.47 0.81 16.55
CA VAL A 410 -21.11 0.56 15.16
C VAL A 410 -22.16 -0.32 14.49
N GLU A 411 -22.69 0.16 13.37
CA GLU A 411 -23.61 -0.59 12.52
C GLU A 411 -22.87 -1.66 11.70
N PRO A 412 -23.53 -2.71 11.23
CA PRO A 412 -22.92 -3.72 10.38
C PRO A 412 -22.59 -3.17 8.98
N ASP A 413 -21.40 -3.45 8.47
CA ASP A 413 -20.99 -3.11 7.11
C ASP A 413 -21.97 -3.62 6.04
N GLU A 414 -22.19 -2.83 4.99
CA GLU A 414 -22.94 -3.23 3.79
C GLU A 414 -22.17 -4.25 2.95
N ILE A 415 -20.83 -4.20 3.00
CA ILE A 415 -19.94 -5.18 2.38
C ILE A 415 -19.49 -6.22 3.41
N ALA A 416 -19.46 -7.47 3.02
CA ALA A 416 -18.87 -8.54 3.80
C ALA A 416 -17.79 -9.24 2.98
N TRP A 417 -16.82 -9.85 3.63
CA TRP A 417 -15.79 -10.61 2.94
C TRP A 417 -15.48 -11.92 3.63
N ARG A 418 -14.96 -12.82 2.81
CA ARG A 418 -14.49 -14.13 3.25
C ARG A 418 -13.06 -14.33 2.72
N VAL A 419 -12.12 -14.54 3.63
CA VAL A 419 -10.76 -14.90 3.27
C VAL A 419 -10.75 -16.36 2.80
N GLY A 420 -10.41 -16.56 1.53
CA GLY A 420 -10.32 -17.86 0.88
C GLY A 420 -8.92 -18.47 0.98
N GLU A 421 -7.89 -17.65 0.72
CA GLU A 421 -6.48 -18.03 0.80
C GLU A 421 -5.74 -17.16 1.83
N GLY A 422 -4.83 -17.75 2.59
CA GLY A 422 -4.01 -17.05 3.59
C GLY A 422 -4.57 -17.11 5.03
N PRO A 423 -4.00 -16.32 5.98
CA PRO A 423 -2.82 -15.47 5.80
C PRO A 423 -1.52 -16.26 5.64
N ARG A 424 -0.65 -15.80 4.76
CA ARG A 424 0.73 -16.26 4.57
C ARG A 424 1.68 -15.15 4.97
N VAL A 425 2.74 -15.45 5.69
CA VAL A 425 3.59 -14.45 6.39
C VAL A 425 5.04 -14.43 5.90
N GLU A 426 5.35 -15.23 4.89
CA GLU A 426 6.63 -15.27 4.19
C GLU A 426 6.72 -14.12 3.16
N ASN A 427 7.83 -13.98 2.46
CA ASN A 427 7.98 -13.00 1.39
C ASN A 427 7.34 -13.52 0.10
N HIS A 428 6.47 -12.72 -0.50
CA HIS A 428 5.65 -13.13 -1.64
C HIS A 428 5.68 -12.09 -2.77
N LEU A 429 5.32 -12.54 -3.97
CA LEU A 429 5.00 -11.72 -5.12
C LEU A 429 3.64 -12.13 -5.67
N GLY A 430 2.76 -11.15 -5.86
CA GLY A 430 1.47 -11.31 -6.53
C GLY A 430 1.61 -11.06 -8.04
N GLN A 431 0.90 -11.85 -8.84
CA GLN A 431 0.77 -11.65 -10.27
C GLN A 431 -0.70 -11.76 -10.67
N LEU A 432 -1.20 -10.76 -11.38
CA LEU A 432 -2.55 -10.73 -11.92
C LEU A 432 -2.47 -10.84 -13.44
N GLU A 433 -3.12 -11.84 -14.02
CA GLU A 433 -3.26 -12.01 -15.47
C GLU A 433 -4.71 -11.78 -15.88
N LEU A 434 -4.92 -10.84 -16.82
CA LEU A 434 -6.22 -10.43 -17.32
C LEU A 434 -6.29 -10.69 -18.83
N ASP A 435 -7.22 -11.58 -19.24
CA ASP A 435 -7.43 -11.97 -20.64
C ASP A 435 -8.91 -11.75 -21.03
N GLY A 436 -9.17 -10.64 -21.73
CA GLY A 436 -10.53 -10.18 -21.96
C GLY A 436 -11.23 -9.89 -20.64
N ARG A 437 -12.29 -10.64 -20.31
CA ARG A 437 -13.02 -10.54 -19.03
C ARG A 437 -12.62 -11.61 -18.01
N ARG A 438 -11.67 -12.47 -18.33
CA ARG A 438 -11.11 -13.46 -17.39
C ARG A 438 -9.99 -12.85 -16.56
N ALA A 439 -9.96 -13.20 -15.28
CA ALA A 439 -8.92 -12.77 -14.36
C ALA A 439 -8.38 -13.96 -13.54
N MET A 440 -7.05 -14.05 -13.45
CA MET A 440 -6.33 -15.04 -12.67
C MET A 440 -5.33 -14.37 -11.76
N LEU A 441 -5.38 -14.68 -10.47
CA LEU A 441 -4.36 -14.30 -9.49
C LEU A 441 -3.43 -15.49 -9.27
N LYS A 442 -2.13 -15.24 -9.32
CA LYS A 442 -1.08 -16.14 -8.91
C LYS A 442 -0.26 -15.48 -7.81
N VAL A 443 0.03 -16.22 -6.75
CA VAL A 443 0.94 -15.80 -5.69
C VAL A 443 2.07 -16.77 -5.56
N GLU A 444 3.29 -16.26 -5.47
CA GLU A 444 4.51 -17.04 -5.37
C GLU A 444 5.29 -16.62 -4.12
N GLN A 445 5.91 -17.60 -3.48
CA GLN A 445 6.76 -17.42 -2.32
C GLN A 445 8.24 -17.37 -2.73
N ALA A 446 8.96 -16.40 -2.18
CA ALA A 446 10.41 -16.36 -2.34
C ALA A 446 11.10 -17.35 -1.40
N VAL A 447 11.99 -18.14 -1.97
CA VAL A 447 12.78 -19.15 -1.26
C VAL A 447 14.27 -19.01 -1.59
N THR A 448 15.12 -19.35 -0.63
CA THR A 448 16.55 -19.51 -0.85
C THR A 448 16.92 -20.98 -0.67
N PRO A 449 17.97 -21.49 -1.35
CA PRO A 449 18.52 -22.80 -1.05
C PRO A 449 18.89 -22.96 0.43
N ASP A 450 19.06 -24.22 0.87
CA ASP A 450 19.42 -24.56 2.23
C ASP A 450 20.66 -23.75 2.72
N GLY A 451 20.55 -23.21 3.96
CA GLY A 451 21.59 -22.36 4.53
C GLY A 451 21.54 -20.89 4.14
N GLY A 452 20.62 -20.48 3.28
CA GLY A 452 20.46 -19.10 2.81
C GLY A 452 21.52 -18.65 1.80
N ASP A 453 22.40 -19.54 1.37
CA ASP A 453 23.40 -19.31 0.34
C ASP A 453 22.82 -19.64 -1.08
N GLY A 454 23.15 -18.79 -2.05
CA GLY A 454 22.73 -18.97 -3.44
C GLY A 454 21.61 -18.02 -3.88
N ALA A 455 21.32 -18.08 -5.19
CA ALA A 455 20.31 -17.22 -5.78
C ALA A 455 18.91 -17.59 -5.29
N PRO A 456 18.08 -16.61 -4.86
CA PRO A 456 16.70 -16.89 -4.49
C PRO A 456 15.87 -17.26 -5.74
N SER A 457 14.80 -18.00 -5.52
CA SER A 457 13.82 -18.35 -6.53
C SER A 457 12.40 -18.13 -6.04
N LEU A 458 11.42 -18.18 -6.96
CA LEU A 458 10.00 -18.13 -6.64
C LEU A 458 9.37 -19.51 -6.82
N GLU A 459 8.65 -19.94 -5.79
CA GLU A 459 7.85 -21.18 -5.83
C GLU A 459 6.36 -20.84 -5.84
N PRO A 460 5.53 -21.51 -6.65
CA PRO A 460 4.09 -21.29 -6.65
C PRO A 460 3.49 -21.59 -5.27
N LEU A 461 2.69 -20.66 -4.75
CA LEU A 461 1.98 -20.80 -3.48
C LEU A 461 0.52 -21.19 -3.72
N TYR A 462 -0.19 -20.40 -4.54
CA TYR A 462 -1.53 -20.70 -5.04
C TYR A 462 -1.84 -19.93 -6.33
N GLU A 463 -2.82 -20.46 -7.06
CA GLU A 463 -3.47 -19.76 -8.17
C GLU A 463 -4.98 -19.75 -7.91
N HIS A 464 -5.62 -18.61 -8.18
CA HIS A 464 -7.04 -18.44 -7.96
C HIS A 464 -7.69 -17.69 -9.11
N ARG A 465 -8.76 -18.26 -9.67
CA ARG A 465 -9.54 -17.63 -10.71
C ARG A 465 -10.50 -16.62 -10.09
N LEU A 466 -10.36 -15.36 -10.46
CA LEU A 466 -11.18 -14.25 -9.95
C LEU A 466 -12.42 -14.00 -10.82
N SER A 467 -12.37 -14.40 -12.11
CA SER A 467 -13.47 -14.20 -13.07
C SER A 467 -13.36 -15.23 -14.20
N ASP A 468 -14.51 -15.74 -14.66
CA ASP A 468 -14.60 -16.70 -15.78
C ASP A 468 -14.78 -16.03 -17.15
N GLY A 469 -15.12 -14.74 -17.20
CA GLY A 469 -15.35 -13.97 -18.42
C GLY A 469 -16.80 -13.52 -18.62
#